data_5c649ccbc3f8c9fb764fd8e0f30f829a
#
_entry.id   5c649ccbc3f8c9fb764fd8e0f30f829a
#
_cell.length_a   1.000
_cell.length_b   1.000
_cell.length_c   1.000
_cell.angle_alpha   90.00
_cell.angle_beta   90.00
_cell.angle_gamma   90.00
#
_symmetry.space_group_name_H-M   'P 1'
#
loop_
_entity.id
_entity.type
_entity.pdbx_description
1 polymer ?
#
loop_
_entity_poly.entity_id
_entity_poly.type
_entity_poly.pdbx_seq_one_letter_code
_entity_poly.pdbx_strand_id
1 'polypeptide(L)'
;MRALICFAALLLMGSQALADPPKLAVFDFELIDTSLPGEFYGSRPEEVRLAHISDQLRKELAESGRFQLLDIAPVRDAARHANLQACGGCDLKLAGELGADLEITGMVQKVSNLIINLNIYLRDVKTGTMITAASADMRGNTDESWSRTMSYLIRNRLLAPNYGKPE
;
A
#
# COMPACT_ATOMS: atom_id res chain seq x y z
N MET A 1 57.29 34.64 -29.10
CA MET A 1 56.56 33.39 -29.32
C MET A 1 55.71 33.10 -28.07
N ARG A 2 54.41 33.39 -28.12
CA ARG A 2 53.50 33.20 -26.97
C ARG A 2 52.60 32.02 -27.30
N ALA A 3 52.73 30.90 -26.58
CA ALA A 3 51.91 29.72 -26.72
C ALA A 3 50.61 29.93 -25.94
N LEU A 4 49.47 29.96 -26.69
CA LEU A 4 48.11 29.91 -26.13
C LEU A 4 47.80 28.46 -25.76
N ILE A 5 47.63 28.19 -24.48
CA ILE A 5 47.10 26.90 -24.00
C ILE A 5 45.59 27.06 -23.89
N CYS A 6 44.83 26.48 -24.84
CA CYS A 6 43.38 26.33 -24.75
C CYS A 6 43.03 25.20 -23.80
N PHE A 7 42.48 25.55 -22.60
CA PHE A 7 41.98 24.60 -21.65
C PHE A 7 40.53 24.29 -22.04
N ALA A 8 40.30 23.16 -22.70
CA ALA A 8 38.97 22.66 -23.01
C ALA A 8 38.39 22.01 -21.76
N ALA A 9 37.52 22.72 -21.04
CA ALA A 9 36.75 22.17 -19.94
C ALA A 9 35.65 21.26 -20.50
N LEU A 10 35.82 19.94 -20.39
CA LEU A 10 34.83 18.93 -20.76
C LEU A 10 33.78 18.89 -19.63
N LEU A 11 32.63 19.50 -19.86
CA LEU A 11 31.46 19.40 -18.99
C LEU A 11 30.87 17.98 -19.09
N LEU A 12 31.24 17.09 -18.19
CA LEU A 12 30.57 15.82 -17.96
C LEU A 12 29.19 16.12 -17.33
N MET A 13 28.17 16.26 -18.17
CA MET A 13 26.77 16.20 -17.74
C MET A 13 26.47 14.75 -17.35
N GLY A 14 26.64 14.42 -16.07
CA GLY A 14 26.19 13.17 -15.50
C GLY A 14 24.66 13.11 -15.59
N SER A 15 24.13 12.31 -16.51
CA SER A 15 22.71 11.94 -16.49
C SER A 15 22.45 11.19 -15.18
N GLN A 16 21.73 11.82 -14.26
CA GLN A 16 21.19 11.11 -13.10
C GLN A 16 20.13 10.15 -13.65
N ALA A 17 20.45 8.87 -13.71
CA ALA A 17 19.46 7.83 -13.94
C ALA A 17 18.47 7.89 -12.77
N LEU A 18 17.25 8.38 -13.02
CA LEU A 18 16.15 8.21 -12.08
C LEU A 18 15.91 6.70 -12.00
N ALA A 19 16.11 6.13 -10.81
CA ALA A 19 15.76 4.73 -10.58
C ALA A 19 14.26 4.56 -10.85
N ASP A 20 13.89 3.47 -11.52
CA ASP A 20 12.49 3.15 -11.77
C ASP A 20 11.74 3.05 -10.41
N PRO A 21 10.49 3.50 -10.36
CA PRO A 21 9.71 3.39 -9.13
C PRO A 21 9.56 1.92 -8.72
N PRO A 22 9.62 1.61 -7.40
CA PRO A 22 9.51 0.24 -6.93
C PRO A 22 8.17 -0.39 -7.31
N LYS A 23 8.21 -1.66 -7.66
CA LYS A 23 7.04 -2.47 -8.01
C LYS A 23 6.26 -2.81 -6.75
N LEU A 24 4.97 -2.47 -6.73
CA LEU A 24 4.12 -2.60 -5.56
C LEU A 24 2.92 -3.50 -5.84
N ALA A 25 2.77 -4.56 -5.04
CA ALA A 25 1.56 -5.35 -4.97
C ALA A 25 0.66 -4.81 -3.86
N VAL A 26 -0.60 -4.48 -4.17
CA VAL A 26 -1.60 -4.05 -3.18
C VAL A 26 -2.71 -5.08 -3.13
N PHE A 27 -2.74 -5.88 -2.07
CA PHE A 27 -3.77 -6.90 -1.87
C PHE A 27 -5.13 -6.29 -1.51
N ASP A 28 -6.20 -7.04 -1.76
CA ASP A 28 -7.52 -6.69 -1.26
C ASP A 28 -7.49 -6.73 0.27
N PHE A 29 -8.13 -5.77 0.93
CA PHE A 29 -8.14 -5.69 2.38
C PHE A 29 -9.06 -6.74 2.97
N GLU A 30 -8.78 -7.15 4.21
CA GLU A 30 -9.56 -8.12 4.96
C GLU A 30 -10.52 -7.42 5.94
N LEU A 31 -11.66 -8.03 6.19
CA LEU A 31 -12.64 -7.55 7.18
C LEU A 31 -12.68 -8.51 8.37
N ILE A 32 -12.51 -7.94 9.56
CA ILE A 32 -12.77 -8.63 10.83
C ILE A 32 -13.94 -7.92 11.51
N ASP A 33 -15.14 -8.44 11.30
CA ASP A 33 -16.37 -7.90 11.91
C ASP A 33 -16.79 -8.78 13.08
N THR A 34 -16.60 -8.29 14.28
CA THR A 34 -17.02 -8.93 15.55
C THR A 34 -18.23 -8.24 16.17
N SER A 35 -18.91 -7.38 15.41
CA SER A 35 -20.11 -6.69 15.88
C SER A 35 -21.31 -7.62 15.90
N LEU A 36 -22.22 -7.42 16.86
CA LEU A 36 -23.47 -8.17 16.92
C LEU A 36 -24.27 -8.10 15.59
N PRO A 37 -24.43 -6.93 14.93
CA PRO A 37 -25.07 -6.90 13.63
C PRO A 37 -24.35 -7.74 12.56
N GLY A 38 -23.01 -7.76 12.55
CA GLY A 38 -22.23 -8.59 11.64
C GLY A 38 -22.44 -10.08 11.88
N GLU A 39 -22.50 -10.48 13.15
CA GLU A 39 -22.75 -11.88 13.54
C GLU A 39 -24.13 -12.37 13.12
N PHE A 40 -25.18 -11.54 13.28
CA PHE A 40 -26.56 -11.95 12.99
C PHE A 40 -27.02 -11.72 11.56
N TYR A 41 -26.53 -10.68 10.89
CA TYR A 41 -27.01 -10.24 9.58
C TYR A 41 -25.94 -10.26 8.48
N GLY A 42 -24.71 -10.60 8.84
CA GLY A 42 -23.54 -10.53 7.95
C GLY A 42 -23.03 -9.10 7.75
N SER A 43 -21.92 -8.99 7.05
CA SER A 43 -21.17 -7.73 6.89
C SER A 43 -21.16 -7.23 5.43
N ARG A 44 -22.17 -7.57 4.65
CA ARG A 44 -22.20 -7.26 3.20
C ARG A 44 -21.98 -5.77 2.85
N PRO A 45 -22.57 -4.80 3.57
CA PRO A 45 -22.29 -3.39 3.31
C PRO A 45 -20.82 -3.02 3.56
N GLU A 46 -20.19 -3.60 4.57
CA GLU A 46 -18.78 -3.40 4.89
C GLU A 46 -17.86 -4.06 3.84
N GLU A 47 -18.23 -5.21 3.32
CA GLU A 47 -17.49 -5.87 2.23
C GLU A 47 -17.46 -5.01 0.96
N VAL A 48 -18.57 -4.34 0.63
CA VAL A 48 -18.61 -3.38 -0.49
C VAL A 48 -17.70 -2.19 -0.24
N ARG A 49 -17.72 -1.64 0.97
CA ARG A 49 -16.81 -0.54 1.37
C ARG A 49 -15.35 -0.96 1.34
N LEU A 50 -15.08 -2.19 1.78
CA LEU A 50 -13.74 -2.77 1.78
C LEU A 50 -13.16 -2.85 0.37
N ALA A 51 -13.94 -3.35 -0.58
CA ALA A 51 -13.54 -3.36 -1.98
C ALA A 51 -13.28 -1.95 -2.50
N HIS A 52 -14.17 -1.00 -2.18
CA HIS A 52 -14.04 0.39 -2.60
C HIS A 52 -12.74 1.05 -2.07
N ILE A 53 -12.41 0.89 -0.78
CA ILE A 53 -11.18 1.50 -0.22
C ILE A 53 -9.92 0.80 -0.73
N SER A 54 -9.97 -0.50 -1.05
CA SER A 54 -8.86 -1.21 -1.68
C SER A 54 -8.57 -0.68 -3.08
N ASP A 55 -9.62 -0.41 -3.87
CA ASP A 55 -9.49 0.20 -5.20
C ASP A 55 -9.06 1.66 -5.12
N GLN A 56 -9.57 2.42 -4.14
CA GLN A 56 -9.14 3.80 -3.87
C GLN A 56 -7.64 3.85 -3.58
N LEU A 57 -7.14 2.96 -2.73
CA LEU A 57 -5.72 2.87 -2.41
C LEU A 57 -4.88 2.63 -3.66
N ARG A 58 -5.23 1.64 -4.48
CA ARG A 58 -4.52 1.35 -5.74
C ARG A 58 -4.51 2.56 -6.65
N LYS A 59 -5.66 3.20 -6.85
CA LYS A 59 -5.80 4.38 -7.70
C LYS A 59 -4.93 5.54 -7.23
N GLU A 60 -5.04 5.94 -5.96
CA GLU A 60 -4.28 7.08 -5.42
C GLU A 60 -2.77 6.82 -5.42
N LEU A 61 -2.33 5.58 -5.16
CA LEU A 61 -0.90 5.21 -5.24
C LEU A 61 -0.39 5.21 -6.69
N ALA A 62 -1.17 4.73 -7.66
CA ALA A 62 -0.82 4.80 -9.08
C ALA A 62 -0.69 6.25 -9.56
N GLU A 63 -1.67 7.10 -9.21
CA GLU A 63 -1.68 8.53 -9.58
C GLU A 63 -0.51 9.30 -8.94
N SER A 64 0.04 8.84 -7.84
CA SER A 64 1.19 9.47 -7.19
C SER A 64 2.49 9.37 -7.98
N GLY A 65 2.60 8.42 -8.91
CA GLY A 65 3.82 8.13 -9.66
C GLY A 65 5.00 7.60 -8.83
N ARG A 66 4.80 7.34 -7.54
CA ARG A 66 5.87 6.87 -6.63
C ARG A 66 6.08 5.37 -6.67
N PHE A 67 5.13 4.62 -7.21
CA PHE A 67 5.14 3.17 -7.28
C PHE A 67 4.69 2.70 -8.65
N GLN A 68 5.24 1.59 -9.11
CA GLN A 68 4.71 0.83 -10.24
C GLN A 68 3.74 -0.21 -9.69
N LEU A 69 2.43 0.04 -9.80
CA LEU A 69 1.41 -0.90 -9.33
C LEU A 69 1.40 -2.15 -10.20
N LEU A 70 1.40 -3.31 -9.54
CA LEU A 70 1.27 -4.61 -10.19
C LEU A 70 -0.19 -5.08 -10.15
N ASP A 71 -0.62 -5.78 -11.21
CA ASP A 71 -1.91 -6.47 -11.20
C ASP A 71 -1.83 -7.70 -10.30
N ILE A 72 -2.71 -7.78 -9.30
CA ILE A 72 -2.79 -8.92 -8.39
C ILE A 72 -3.72 -10.03 -8.88
N ALA A 73 -4.37 -9.88 -10.04
CA ALA A 73 -5.31 -10.85 -10.57
C ALA A 73 -4.77 -12.30 -10.59
N PRO A 74 -3.49 -12.57 -10.94
CA PRO A 74 -2.96 -13.94 -10.95
C PRO A 74 -2.95 -14.63 -9.59
N VAL A 75 -2.87 -13.88 -8.50
CA VAL A 75 -2.78 -14.41 -7.12
C VAL A 75 -3.98 -14.05 -6.26
N ARG A 76 -4.95 -13.31 -6.79
CA ARG A 76 -6.10 -12.78 -6.04
C ARG A 76 -6.90 -13.86 -5.34
N ASP A 77 -7.18 -14.96 -6.01
CA ASP A 77 -7.96 -16.06 -5.42
C ASP A 77 -7.19 -16.77 -4.30
N ALA A 78 -5.90 -16.98 -4.48
CA ALA A 78 -5.03 -17.52 -3.43
C ALA A 78 -4.97 -16.58 -2.22
N ALA A 79 -4.85 -15.26 -2.46
CA ALA A 79 -4.85 -14.25 -1.41
C ALA A 79 -6.16 -14.20 -0.62
N ARG A 80 -7.31 -14.30 -1.31
CA ARG A 80 -8.64 -14.30 -0.66
C ARG A 80 -8.90 -15.49 0.24
N HIS A 81 -8.32 -16.65 -0.07
CA HIS A 81 -8.46 -17.88 0.72
C HIS A 81 -7.41 -17.99 1.85
N ALA A 82 -6.40 -17.14 1.80
CA ALA A 82 -5.40 -17.05 2.85
C ALA A 82 -5.79 -15.94 3.83
N ASN A 83 -5.56 -16.15 5.12
CA ASN A 83 -5.60 -15.05 6.08
C ASN A 83 -4.24 -14.34 6.01
N LEU A 84 -4.14 -13.29 5.19
CA LEU A 84 -2.87 -12.61 4.91
C LEU A 84 -2.22 -12.04 6.17
N GLN A 85 -3.03 -11.70 7.19
CA GLN A 85 -2.54 -11.16 8.46
C GLN A 85 -1.97 -12.25 9.38
N ALA A 86 -2.31 -13.53 9.16
CA ALA A 86 -1.95 -14.62 10.07
C ALA A 86 -1.30 -15.83 9.37
N CYS A 87 -1.10 -15.79 8.08
CA CYS A 87 -0.59 -16.92 7.31
C CYS A 87 0.93 -17.15 7.42
N GLY A 88 1.65 -16.32 8.17
CA GLY A 88 3.09 -16.52 8.39
C GLY A 88 3.97 -16.24 7.18
N GLY A 89 3.59 -15.27 6.33
CA GLY A 89 4.38 -14.81 5.18
C GLY A 89 3.86 -15.26 3.82
N CYS A 90 2.64 -15.79 3.72
CA CYS A 90 2.05 -16.12 2.42
C CYS A 90 1.82 -14.88 1.55
N ASP A 91 1.56 -13.73 2.13
CA ASP A 91 1.48 -12.43 1.50
C ASP A 91 2.78 -12.08 0.76
N LEU A 92 3.93 -12.19 1.44
CA LEU A 92 5.25 -11.98 0.83
C LEU A 92 5.52 -12.97 -0.30
N LYS A 93 5.12 -14.24 -0.13
CA LYS A 93 5.27 -15.25 -1.17
C LYS A 93 4.46 -14.88 -2.41
N LEU A 94 3.16 -14.56 -2.24
CA LEU A 94 2.27 -14.17 -3.34
C LEU A 94 2.74 -12.89 -4.04
N ALA A 95 3.21 -11.89 -3.28
CA ALA A 95 3.82 -10.70 -3.84
C ALA A 95 5.10 -10.99 -4.64
N GLY A 96 5.93 -11.91 -4.13
CA GLY A 96 7.13 -12.38 -4.82
C GLY A 96 6.83 -13.09 -6.15
N GLU A 97 5.75 -13.88 -6.22
CA GLU A 97 5.29 -14.53 -7.46
C GLU A 97 4.90 -13.49 -8.54
N LEU A 98 4.45 -12.31 -8.15
CA LEU A 98 4.18 -11.18 -9.05
C LEU A 98 5.44 -10.40 -9.44
N GLY A 99 6.57 -10.66 -8.80
CA GLY A 99 7.81 -9.89 -8.97
C GLY A 99 7.74 -8.51 -8.32
N ALA A 100 6.99 -8.36 -7.23
CA ALA A 100 6.91 -7.13 -6.46
C ALA A 100 8.18 -6.90 -5.63
N ASP A 101 8.59 -5.63 -5.49
CA ASP A 101 9.62 -5.20 -4.55
C ASP A 101 9.01 -4.94 -3.17
N LEU A 102 7.79 -4.40 -3.18
CA LEU A 102 7.01 -4.02 -2.00
C LEU A 102 5.61 -4.64 -2.05
N GLU A 103 5.03 -4.86 -0.90
CA GLU A 103 3.64 -5.27 -0.79
C GLU A 103 2.88 -4.43 0.24
N ILE A 104 1.58 -4.23 -0.01
CA ILE A 104 0.64 -3.69 0.97
C ILE A 104 -0.44 -4.71 1.24
N THR A 105 -0.60 -5.04 2.51
CA THR A 105 -1.78 -5.70 3.07
C THR A 105 -2.49 -4.74 4.02
N GLY A 106 -3.74 -5.05 4.34
CA GLY A 106 -4.47 -4.27 5.32
C GLY A 106 -5.74 -4.96 5.78
N MET A 107 -6.29 -4.45 6.86
CA MET A 107 -7.55 -4.95 7.39
C MET A 107 -8.38 -3.86 8.03
N VAL A 108 -9.68 -4.05 8.00
CA VAL A 108 -10.64 -3.29 8.79
C VAL A 108 -11.14 -4.17 9.93
N GLN A 109 -11.00 -3.68 11.15
CA GLN A 109 -11.56 -4.30 12.35
C GLN A 109 -12.80 -3.51 12.77
N LYS A 110 -13.95 -4.18 12.86
CA LYS A 110 -15.22 -3.59 13.28
C LYS A 110 -15.75 -4.31 14.52
N VAL A 111 -15.86 -3.57 15.60
CA VAL A 111 -16.49 -4.02 16.87
C VAL A 111 -17.93 -3.50 16.96
N SER A 112 -18.19 -2.33 16.40
CA SER A 112 -19.52 -1.73 16.29
C SER A 112 -19.53 -0.67 15.17
N ASN A 113 -20.69 -0.07 14.89
CA ASN A 113 -20.77 1.04 13.93
C ASN A 113 -20.04 2.32 14.38
N LEU A 114 -19.59 2.38 15.62
CA LEU A 114 -18.82 3.51 16.17
C LEU A 114 -17.37 3.17 16.48
N ILE A 115 -17.03 1.88 16.47
CA ILE A 115 -15.68 1.40 16.78
C ILE A 115 -15.20 0.58 15.58
N ILE A 116 -14.55 1.27 14.66
CA ILE A 116 -14.00 0.71 13.44
C ILE A 116 -12.59 1.26 13.26
N ASN A 117 -11.65 0.38 12.96
CA ASN A 117 -10.26 0.73 12.77
C ASN A 117 -9.75 0.18 11.43
N LEU A 118 -9.00 1.00 10.68
CA LEU A 118 -8.33 0.63 9.44
C LEU A 118 -6.84 0.53 9.69
N ASN A 119 -6.26 -0.62 9.35
CA ASN A 119 -4.83 -0.90 9.46
C ASN A 119 -4.22 -1.14 8.08
N ILE A 120 -3.03 -0.59 7.85
CA ILE A 120 -2.25 -0.79 6.62
C ILE A 120 -0.83 -1.20 7.01
N TYR A 121 -0.29 -2.17 6.28
CA TYR A 121 1.06 -2.67 6.44
C TYR A 121 1.77 -2.62 5.09
N LEU A 122 2.94 -1.98 5.06
CA LEU A 122 3.83 -1.94 3.89
C LEU A 122 5.10 -2.70 4.24
N ARG A 123 5.46 -3.68 3.44
CA ARG A 123 6.66 -4.50 3.65
C ARG A 123 7.54 -4.60 2.40
N ASP A 124 8.82 -4.76 2.64
CA ASP A 124 9.79 -5.19 1.64
C ASP A 124 9.62 -6.69 1.38
N VAL A 125 9.36 -7.06 0.13
CA VAL A 125 9.04 -8.46 -0.23
C VAL A 125 10.25 -9.37 -0.07
N LYS A 126 11.44 -8.86 -0.38
CA LYS A 126 12.67 -9.66 -0.35
C LYS A 126 13.15 -9.96 1.06
N THR A 127 13.05 -8.99 1.94
CA THR A 127 13.56 -9.10 3.34
C THR A 127 12.48 -9.44 4.34
N GLY A 128 11.20 -9.24 3.99
CA GLY A 128 10.07 -9.35 4.90
C GLY A 128 10.00 -8.20 5.93
N THR A 129 10.86 -7.20 5.79
CA THR A 129 10.95 -6.10 6.75
C THR A 129 9.72 -5.21 6.66
N MET A 130 9.09 -4.92 7.81
CA MET A 130 8.02 -3.94 7.92
C MET A 130 8.58 -2.53 7.74
N ILE A 131 8.20 -1.86 6.64
CA ILE A 131 8.58 -0.47 6.36
C ILE A 131 7.64 0.48 7.09
N THR A 132 6.33 0.18 7.04
CA THR A 132 5.28 0.98 7.67
C THR A 132 4.19 0.08 8.22
N ALA A 133 3.79 0.36 9.44
CA ALA A 133 2.54 -0.10 10.02
C ALA A 133 1.76 1.15 10.48
N ALA A 134 0.58 1.36 9.93
CA ALA A 134 -0.22 2.53 10.24
C ALA A 134 -1.68 2.15 10.51
N SER A 135 -2.28 2.87 11.43
CA SER A 135 -3.65 2.63 11.89
C SER A 135 -4.39 3.94 12.01
N ALA A 136 -5.70 3.92 11.71
CA ALA A 136 -6.56 5.07 11.91
C ALA A 136 -7.98 4.63 12.26
N ASP A 137 -8.57 5.30 13.24
CA ASP A 137 -9.96 5.09 13.63
C ASP A 137 -10.94 5.78 12.67
N MET A 138 -12.01 5.11 12.34
CA MET A 138 -13.12 5.66 11.57
C MET A 138 -14.17 6.25 12.51
N ARG A 139 -14.68 7.43 12.14
CA ARG A 139 -15.69 8.13 12.95
C ARG A 139 -17.13 7.77 12.53
N GLY A 140 -17.37 6.52 12.24
CA GLY A 140 -18.67 6.00 11.81
C GLY A 140 -18.57 5.04 10.63
N ASN A 141 -19.62 4.25 10.45
CA ASN A 141 -19.70 3.20 9.45
C ASN A 141 -20.38 3.71 8.16
N THR A 142 -19.84 4.77 7.56
CA THR A 142 -20.33 5.38 6.31
C THR A 142 -19.26 5.33 5.22
N ASP A 143 -19.66 5.30 3.96
CA ASP A 143 -18.77 5.30 2.80
C ASP A 143 -17.78 6.48 2.86
N GLU A 144 -18.28 7.66 3.28
CA GLU A 144 -17.46 8.85 3.43
C GLU A 144 -16.39 8.68 4.53
N SER A 145 -16.76 8.11 5.68
CA SER A 145 -15.81 7.88 6.78
C SER A 145 -14.70 6.90 6.38
N TRP A 146 -15.04 5.82 5.70
CA TRP A 146 -14.09 4.85 5.19
C TRP A 146 -13.12 5.48 4.17
N SER A 147 -13.67 6.18 3.16
CA SER A 147 -12.87 6.84 2.13
C SER A 147 -11.95 7.93 2.70
N ARG A 148 -12.44 8.77 3.62
CA ARG A 148 -11.62 9.81 4.28
C ARG A 148 -10.48 9.21 5.09
N THR A 149 -10.74 8.12 5.82
CA THR A 149 -9.72 7.43 6.61
C THR A 149 -8.65 6.83 5.71
N MET A 150 -9.04 6.20 4.60
CA MET A 150 -8.10 5.70 3.60
C MET A 150 -7.24 6.84 3.02
N SER A 151 -7.84 7.94 2.55
CA SER A 151 -7.10 9.09 2.03
C SER A 151 -6.16 9.71 3.07
N TYR A 152 -6.54 9.71 4.35
CA TYR A 152 -5.64 10.16 5.43
C TYR A 152 -4.39 9.27 5.53
N LEU A 153 -4.56 7.94 5.54
CA LEU A 153 -3.46 7.00 5.64
C LEU A 153 -2.55 7.07 4.41
N ILE A 154 -3.13 7.17 3.21
CA ILE A 154 -2.35 7.33 1.96
C ILE A 154 -1.46 8.56 2.04
N ARG A 155 -2.04 9.73 2.29
CA ARG A 155 -1.29 11.00 2.27
C ARG A 155 -0.27 11.11 3.38
N ASN A 156 -0.59 10.67 4.59
CA ASN A 156 0.21 10.95 5.77
C ASN A 156 1.12 9.78 6.18
N ARG A 157 0.87 8.57 5.65
CA ARG A 157 1.60 7.37 6.05
C ARG A 157 2.27 6.65 4.88
N LEU A 158 1.74 6.74 3.67
CA LEU A 158 2.30 6.07 2.50
C LEU A 158 2.99 7.05 1.53
N LEU A 159 2.43 8.26 1.35
CA LEU A 159 2.95 9.28 0.44
C LEU A 159 3.67 10.42 1.17
N ALA A 160 3.74 10.41 2.48
CA ALA A 160 4.52 11.41 3.22
C ALA A 160 5.98 11.42 2.71
N PRO A 161 6.62 12.59 2.67
CA PRO A 161 7.98 12.68 2.19
C PRO A 161 8.90 11.76 3.01
N ASN A 162 9.79 11.06 2.32
CA ASN A 162 10.86 10.20 2.85
C ASN A 162 10.51 8.75 3.19
N TYR A 163 9.34 8.22 2.87
CA TYR A 163 9.15 6.77 2.99
C TYR A 163 10.11 6.02 2.08
N GLY A 164 11.04 5.24 2.70
CA GLY A 164 11.98 4.39 1.99
C GLY A 164 13.14 5.11 1.31
N LYS A 165 13.36 6.40 1.55
CA LYS A 165 14.62 7.08 1.18
C LYS A 165 15.50 7.21 2.43
N PRO A 166 16.73 6.71 2.42
CA PRO A 166 17.71 7.06 3.47
C PRO A 166 17.90 8.59 3.47
N GLU A 167 17.96 9.18 4.67
CA GLU A 167 18.37 10.58 4.86
C GLU A 167 19.79 10.83 4.34
#